data_965d6634ba283149465875cf4b95aca2
#
_entry.id   965d6634ba283149465875cf4b95aca2
#
_cell.length_a   1.000
_cell.length_b   1.000
_cell.length_c   1.000
_cell.angle_alpha   90.00
_cell.angle_beta   90.00
_cell.angle_gamma   90.00
#
_symmetry.space_group_name_H-M   'P 1'
#
loop_
_entity.id
_entity.type
_entity.pdbx_description
1 polymer ?
#
loop_
_entity_poly.entity_id
_entity_poly.type
_entity_poly.pdbx_seq_one_letter_code
_entity_poly.pdbx_strand_id
1 'polypeptide(L)'
;MMFKKISTGVKIRLLKLLKKNRGYFYIQGIKMFLDYLDPIDRELIVNQKYEEKEINILKKLYKSFTFEYFLDIGANCGYYSFKLASEFNNLKIIAFEPNTEAFIKFSNTLKANPNLKKRIKVNNFGLSNYSGQLKMRSLEKFGYLQTGGSTIINDDEKKIRKTKIFMCNFKIGKEVLKFKNIKLGIKIDVEGHEHSVIEGLKELLKKNKVILQIEITKTNFKKTNNFLNNIGYKSFKKVIGRNHWISNFYYKNYK
;
A
#
# COMPACT_ATOMS: atom_id res chain seq x y z
N MET A 1 30.20 -20.31 -0.73
CA MET A 1 30.49 -19.65 0.54
C MET A 1 29.15 -19.26 1.18
N MET A 2 28.71 -20.04 2.18
CA MET A 2 27.39 -19.93 2.78
C MET A 2 27.45 -18.84 3.87
N PHE A 3 27.03 -17.60 3.54
CA PHE A 3 26.86 -16.56 4.54
C PHE A 3 25.77 -17.00 5.52
N LYS A 4 26.15 -17.39 6.75
CA LYS A 4 25.21 -17.62 7.85
C LYS A 4 24.33 -16.39 8.00
N LYS A 5 23.02 -16.51 7.69
CA LYS A 5 22.05 -15.42 7.92
C LYS A 5 22.07 -15.08 9.41
N ILE A 6 22.51 -13.87 9.74
CA ILE A 6 22.45 -13.34 11.10
C ILE A 6 20.99 -13.40 11.56
N SER A 7 20.72 -13.99 12.72
CA SER A 7 19.35 -14.09 13.24
C SER A 7 18.72 -12.69 13.40
N THR A 8 17.42 -12.60 13.18
CA THR A 8 16.67 -11.33 13.30
C THR A 8 16.89 -10.64 14.65
N GLY A 9 16.92 -11.43 15.73
CA GLY A 9 17.16 -10.90 17.09
C GLY A 9 18.56 -10.30 17.27
N VAL A 10 19.59 -10.96 16.77
CA VAL A 10 20.98 -10.44 16.81
C VAL A 10 21.07 -9.18 15.98
N LYS A 11 20.42 -9.11 14.82
CA LYS A 11 20.43 -7.94 13.96
C LYS A 11 19.75 -6.73 14.61
N ILE A 12 18.62 -6.92 15.27
CA ILE A 12 17.94 -5.84 16.02
C ILE A 12 18.83 -5.36 17.18
N ARG A 13 19.49 -6.27 17.91
CA ARG A 13 20.43 -5.89 18.98
C ARG A 13 21.58 -5.05 18.43
N LEU A 14 22.17 -5.45 17.30
CA LEU A 14 23.24 -4.70 16.64
C LEU A 14 22.79 -3.31 16.21
N LEU A 15 21.59 -3.20 15.58
CA LEU A 15 21.03 -1.90 15.20
C LEU A 15 20.82 -0.99 16.42
N LYS A 16 20.33 -1.54 17.54
CA LYS A 16 20.17 -0.80 18.80
C LYS A 16 21.51 -0.28 19.33
N LEU A 17 22.55 -1.12 19.35
CA LEU A 17 23.91 -0.73 19.76
C LEU A 17 24.45 0.40 18.88
N LEU A 18 24.19 0.36 17.57
CA LEU A 18 24.59 1.40 16.62
C LEU A 18 23.64 2.62 16.61
N LYS A 19 22.66 2.68 17.54
CA LYS A 19 21.63 3.72 17.60
C LYS A 19 20.87 3.91 16.27
N LYS A 20 20.71 2.83 15.50
CA LYS A 20 19.98 2.80 14.22
C LYS A 20 18.70 2.01 14.40
N ASN A 21 17.60 2.51 13.83
CA ASN A 21 16.30 1.83 13.84
C ASN A 21 15.97 1.13 12.53
N ARG A 22 16.70 1.42 11.46
CA ARG A 22 16.45 0.92 10.10
C ARG A 22 17.56 0.01 9.61
N GLY A 23 17.18 -0.98 8.81
CA GLY A 23 18.14 -1.89 8.19
C GLY A 23 17.49 -2.82 7.18
N TYR A 24 18.32 -3.62 6.51
CA TYR A 24 17.83 -4.62 5.58
C TYR A 24 17.49 -5.93 6.29
N PHE A 25 16.30 -6.43 6.07
CA PHE A 25 15.81 -7.72 6.58
C PHE A 25 15.35 -8.58 5.41
N TYR A 26 15.52 -9.90 5.52
CA TYR A 26 14.99 -10.84 4.54
C TYR A 26 13.59 -11.28 4.97
N ILE A 27 12.59 -10.94 4.18
CA ILE A 27 11.19 -11.31 4.40
C ILE A 27 10.77 -12.24 3.25
N GLN A 28 10.61 -13.51 3.53
CA GLN A 28 10.26 -14.53 2.54
C GLN A 28 11.09 -14.45 1.23
N GLY A 29 12.41 -14.24 1.36
CA GLY A 29 13.34 -14.15 0.22
C GLY A 29 13.55 -12.74 -0.35
N ILE A 30 12.74 -11.76 0.01
CA ILE A 30 12.86 -10.37 -0.42
C ILE A 30 13.72 -9.61 0.59
N LYS A 31 14.75 -8.89 0.12
CA LYS A 31 15.62 -8.05 0.97
C LYS A 31 14.96 -6.68 1.16
N MET A 32 14.20 -6.51 2.25
CA MET A 32 13.45 -5.29 2.55
C MET A 32 14.21 -4.35 3.49
N PHE A 33 14.16 -3.05 3.21
CA PHE A 33 14.66 -1.99 4.08
C PHE A 33 13.55 -1.53 5.00
N LEU A 34 13.62 -1.90 6.29
CA LEU A 34 12.54 -1.77 7.26
C LEU A 34 13.01 -1.07 8.53
N ASP A 35 12.06 -0.47 9.25
CA ASP A 35 12.23 0.18 10.55
C ASP A 35 11.60 -0.70 11.65
N TYR A 36 12.41 -1.29 12.54
CA TYR A 36 11.87 -2.18 13.59
C TYR A 36 11.03 -1.45 14.66
N LEU A 37 11.00 -0.12 14.67
CA LEU A 37 10.12 0.69 15.53
C LEU A 37 8.75 0.96 14.90
N ASP A 38 8.64 0.86 13.57
CA ASP A 38 7.35 0.93 12.87
C ASP A 38 6.55 -0.36 13.10
N PRO A 39 5.29 -0.32 13.54
CA PRO A 39 4.50 -1.51 13.86
C PRO A 39 4.35 -2.50 12.71
N ILE A 40 4.09 -2.01 11.48
CA ILE A 40 3.92 -2.86 10.29
C ILE A 40 5.25 -3.53 9.93
N ASP A 41 6.33 -2.74 9.87
CA ASP A 41 7.66 -3.25 9.55
C ASP A 41 8.12 -4.28 10.60
N ARG A 42 7.84 -4.01 11.88
CA ARG A 42 8.16 -4.94 12.97
C ARG A 42 7.40 -6.24 12.84
N GLU A 43 6.13 -6.22 12.45
CA GLU A 43 5.35 -7.42 12.19
C GLU A 43 5.98 -8.24 11.05
N LEU A 44 6.37 -7.60 9.96
CA LEU A 44 7.10 -8.23 8.86
C LEU A 44 8.44 -8.84 9.32
N ILE A 45 9.21 -8.12 10.14
CA ILE A 45 10.51 -8.58 10.65
C ILE A 45 10.35 -9.82 11.54
N VAL A 46 9.35 -9.81 12.43
CA VAL A 46 9.16 -10.86 13.44
C VAL A 46 8.40 -12.05 12.85
N ASN A 47 7.25 -11.79 12.24
CA ASN A 47 6.33 -12.83 11.78
C ASN A 47 6.58 -13.26 10.33
N GLN A 48 7.46 -12.57 9.60
CA GLN A 48 7.79 -12.83 8.18
C GLN A 48 6.58 -12.73 7.24
N LYS A 49 5.47 -12.14 7.69
CA LYS A 49 4.21 -12.02 6.98
C LYS A 49 3.37 -10.86 7.52
N TYR A 50 2.58 -10.28 6.64
CA TYR A 50 1.60 -9.24 6.95
C TYR A 50 0.42 -9.40 6.00
N GLU A 51 -0.82 -9.33 6.50
CA GLU A 51 -2.05 -9.47 5.70
C GLU A 51 -2.03 -10.66 4.72
N GLU A 52 -1.55 -11.80 5.18
CA GLU A 52 -1.32 -12.98 4.33
C GLU A 52 -2.60 -13.49 3.68
N LYS A 53 -3.75 -13.34 4.37
CA LYS A 53 -5.06 -13.72 3.85
C LYS A 53 -5.44 -12.91 2.61
N GLU A 54 -5.25 -11.60 2.67
CA GLU A 54 -5.52 -10.63 1.62
C GLU A 54 -4.59 -10.87 0.42
N ILE A 55 -3.30 -11.03 0.67
CA ILE A 55 -2.31 -11.36 -0.36
C ILE A 55 -2.65 -12.69 -1.04
N ASN A 56 -3.04 -13.72 -0.30
CA ASN A 56 -3.42 -15.01 -0.88
C ASN A 56 -4.69 -14.92 -1.73
N ILE A 57 -5.64 -14.03 -1.38
CA ILE A 57 -6.80 -13.74 -2.22
C ILE A 57 -6.34 -13.09 -3.54
N LEU A 58 -5.50 -12.05 -3.49
CA LEU A 58 -4.97 -11.40 -4.68
C LEU A 58 -4.22 -12.36 -5.59
N LYS A 59 -3.41 -13.27 -5.03
CA LYS A 59 -2.73 -14.31 -5.80
C LYS A 59 -3.69 -15.25 -6.52
N LYS A 60 -4.75 -15.70 -5.84
CA LYS A 60 -5.80 -16.53 -6.45
C LYS A 60 -6.52 -15.76 -7.57
N LEU A 61 -6.84 -14.49 -7.34
CA LEU A 61 -7.47 -13.62 -8.32
C LEU A 61 -6.56 -13.37 -9.52
N TYR A 62 -5.25 -13.17 -9.33
CA TYR A 62 -4.31 -13.08 -10.44
C TYR A 62 -4.30 -14.35 -11.30
N LYS A 63 -4.25 -15.53 -10.68
CA LYS A 63 -4.25 -16.81 -11.41
C LYS A 63 -5.53 -17.02 -12.23
N SER A 64 -6.68 -16.52 -11.77
CA SER A 64 -7.96 -16.66 -12.46
C SER A 64 -8.24 -15.58 -13.51
N PHE A 65 -7.66 -14.39 -13.37
CA PHE A 65 -7.95 -13.23 -14.20
C PHE A 65 -6.74 -12.67 -14.96
N THR A 66 -5.52 -12.94 -14.51
CA THR A 66 -4.24 -12.53 -15.12
C THR A 66 -4.23 -11.06 -15.55
N PHE A 67 -4.29 -10.15 -14.59
CA PHE A 67 -4.19 -8.71 -14.88
C PHE A 67 -2.77 -8.31 -15.28
N GLU A 68 -2.65 -7.37 -16.21
CA GLU A 68 -1.38 -6.93 -16.80
C GLU A 68 -0.61 -6.01 -15.85
N TYR A 69 -1.35 -5.17 -15.13
CA TYR A 69 -0.80 -4.26 -14.15
C TYR A 69 -1.50 -4.42 -12.81
N PHE A 70 -0.73 -4.25 -11.75
CA PHE A 70 -1.23 -4.07 -10.40
C PHE A 70 -0.93 -2.65 -9.92
N LEU A 71 -1.97 -1.93 -9.49
CA LEU A 71 -1.85 -0.61 -8.89
C LEU A 71 -1.92 -0.75 -7.38
N ASP A 72 -0.83 -0.39 -6.69
CA ASP A 72 -0.71 -0.44 -5.22
C ASP A 72 -0.81 0.99 -4.68
N ILE A 73 -2.02 1.38 -4.24
CA ILE A 73 -2.33 2.75 -3.83
C ILE A 73 -2.37 2.82 -2.31
N GLY A 74 -1.44 3.58 -1.70
CA GLY A 74 -1.08 3.52 -0.31
C GLY A 74 -0.11 2.36 -0.04
N ALA A 75 0.97 2.30 -0.82
CA ALA A 75 1.85 1.12 -0.85
C ALA A 75 2.74 0.97 0.40
N ASN A 76 2.87 2.00 1.22
CA ASN A 76 3.73 2.02 2.41
C ASN A 76 5.16 1.50 2.11
N CYS A 77 5.69 0.56 2.88
CA CYS A 77 7.00 -0.06 2.63
C CYS A 77 7.06 -0.96 1.39
N GLY A 78 5.94 -1.15 0.68
CA GLY A 78 5.83 -1.89 -0.59
C GLY A 78 5.65 -3.39 -0.45
N TYR A 79 5.28 -3.91 0.70
CA TYR A 79 5.21 -5.36 0.91
C TYR A 79 4.32 -6.08 -0.11
N TYR A 80 3.12 -5.54 -0.41
CA TYR A 80 2.25 -6.10 -1.46
C TYR A 80 2.91 -6.11 -2.83
N SER A 81 3.47 -4.98 -3.22
CA SER A 81 4.17 -4.82 -4.50
C SER A 81 5.30 -5.83 -4.66
N PHE A 82 6.19 -5.93 -3.67
CA PHE A 82 7.31 -6.85 -3.73
C PHE A 82 6.88 -8.31 -3.70
N LYS A 83 5.88 -8.63 -2.86
CA LYS A 83 5.38 -10.00 -2.72
C LYS A 83 4.73 -10.51 -4.01
N LEU A 84 3.87 -9.70 -4.64
CA LEU A 84 3.24 -10.08 -5.91
C LEU A 84 4.26 -10.14 -7.06
N ALA A 85 5.19 -9.16 -7.14
CA ALA A 85 6.23 -9.18 -8.17
C ALA A 85 7.20 -10.35 -8.02
N SER A 86 7.51 -10.80 -6.80
CA SER A 86 8.39 -11.95 -6.58
C SER A 86 7.77 -13.27 -7.02
N GLU A 87 6.43 -13.34 -7.08
CA GLU A 87 5.70 -14.56 -7.42
C GLU A 87 5.23 -14.60 -8.88
N PHE A 88 4.97 -13.43 -9.48
CA PHE A 88 4.41 -13.33 -10.83
C PHE A 88 5.33 -12.55 -11.78
N ASN A 89 6.10 -13.28 -12.59
CA ASN A 89 7.15 -12.71 -13.44
C ASN A 89 6.65 -11.73 -14.51
N ASN A 90 5.41 -11.87 -14.98
CA ASN A 90 4.83 -11.04 -16.03
C ASN A 90 4.04 -9.84 -15.48
N LEU A 91 3.86 -9.76 -14.15
CA LEU A 91 3.09 -8.70 -13.52
C LEU A 91 3.92 -7.41 -13.43
N LYS A 92 3.40 -6.33 -13.97
CA LYS A 92 3.93 -4.97 -13.81
C LYS A 92 3.20 -4.27 -12.68
N ILE A 93 3.93 -3.54 -11.85
CA ILE A 93 3.38 -2.87 -10.67
C ILE A 93 3.66 -1.38 -10.73
N ILE A 94 2.64 -0.58 -10.43
CA ILE A 94 2.77 0.86 -10.23
C ILE A 94 2.25 1.17 -8.84
N ALA A 95 3.16 1.61 -7.97
CA ALA A 95 2.88 1.92 -6.59
C ALA A 95 2.83 3.44 -6.36
N PHE A 96 1.97 3.87 -5.44
CA PHE A 96 1.81 5.26 -5.03
C PHE A 96 1.88 5.34 -3.51
N GLU A 97 2.81 6.16 -3.00
CA GLU A 97 3.01 6.37 -1.58
C GLU A 97 3.36 7.85 -1.32
N PRO A 98 2.44 8.63 -0.74
CA PRO A 98 2.66 10.06 -0.49
C PRO A 98 3.61 10.32 0.68
N ASN A 99 3.64 9.44 1.70
CA ASN A 99 4.53 9.61 2.84
C ASN A 99 5.98 9.33 2.43
N THR A 100 6.82 10.38 2.46
CA THR A 100 8.23 10.31 2.03
C THR A 100 9.04 9.29 2.84
N GLU A 101 8.76 9.10 4.13
CA GLU A 101 9.47 8.11 4.95
C GLU A 101 9.15 6.66 4.51
N ALA A 102 7.89 6.38 4.19
CA ALA A 102 7.48 5.10 3.63
C ALA A 102 8.04 4.90 2.21
N PHE A 103 7.99 5.92 1.37
CA PHE A 103 8.57 5.92 0.02
C PHE A 103 10.09 5.65 0.05
N ILE A 104 10.84 6.21 1.01
CA ILE A 104 12.28 5.93 1.19
C ILE A 104 12.49 4.45 1.52
N LYS A 105 11.69 3.86 2.39
CA LYS A 105 11.74 2.42 2.71
C LYS A 105 11.50 1.57 1.46
N PHE A 106 10.45 1.88 0.70
CA PHE A 106 10.13 1.23 -0.56
C PHE A 106 11.28 1.33 -1.58
N SER A 107 11.79 2.54 -1.80
CA SER A 107 12.84 2.81 -2.78
C SER A 107 14.15 2.09 -2.45
N ASN A 108 14.54 2.02 -1.17
CA ASN A 108 15.72 1.27 -0.76
C ASN A 108 15.51 -0.24 -0.90
N THR A 109 14.31 -0.75 -0.61
CA THR A 109 13.94 -2.15 -0.88
C THR A 109 14.05 -2.44 -2.39
N LEU A 110 13.57 -1.55 -3.24
CA LEU A 110 13.63 -1.70 -4.69
C LEU A 110 15.09 -1.75 -5.21
N LYS A 111 15.95 -0.87 -4.67
CA LYS A 111 17.40 -0.88 -4.99
C LYS A 111 18.07 -2.20 -4.58
N ALA A 112 17.64 -2.80 -3.47
CA ALA A 112 18.21 -4.05 -2.95
C ALA A 112 17.72 -5.32 -3.69
N ASN A 113 16.73 -5.18 -4.60
CA ASN A 113 16.15 -6.29 -5.38
C ASN A 113 16.11 -5.95 -6.89
N PRO A 114 17.25 -5.93 -7.58
CA PRO A 114 17.36 -5.47 -8.97
C PRO A 114 16.50 -6.28 -9.95
N ASN A 115 16.26 -7.56 -9.69
CA ASN A 115 15.40 -8.42 -10.52
C ASN A 115 13.93 -7.96 -10.51
N LEU A 116 13.46 -7.31 -9.43
CA LEU A 116 12.10 -6.80 -9.31
C LEU A 116 11.99 -5.36 -9.84
N LYS A 117 13.08 -4.61 -9.83
CA LYS A 117 13.14 -3.19 -10.22
C LYS A 117 12.60 -2.93 -11.63
N LYS A 118 12.81 -3.85 -12.57
CA LYS A 118 12.34 -3.72 -13.96
C LYS A 118 10.82 -3.73 -14.10
N ARG A 119 10.11 -4.26 -13.10
CA ARG A 119 8.65 -4.47 -13.12
C ARG A 119 7.89 -3.63 -12.10
N ILE A 120 8.58 -2.95 -11.21
CA ILE A 120 7.97 -2.13 -10.16
C ILE A 120 8.38 -0.67 -10.36
N LYS A 121 7.38 0.21 -10.52
CA LYS A 121 7.55 1.67 -10.47
C LYS A 121 6.87 2.19 -9.22
N VAL A 122 7.58 2.97 -8.41
CA VAL A 122 7.02 3.64 -7.23
C VAL A 122 7.03 5.15 -7.43
N ASN A 123 5.98 5.83 -7.00
CA ASN A 123 5.78 7.27 -7.11
C ASN A 123 5.59 7.87 -5.72
N ASN A 124 6.30 8.96 -5.40
CA ASN A 124 6.17 9.67 -4.12
C ASN A 124 5.07 10.75 -4.21
N PHE A 125 3.87 10.32 -4.47
CA PHE A 125 2.65 11.11 -4.37
C PHE A 125 1.45 10.18 -4.18
N GLY A 126 0.40 10.68 -3.56
CA GLY A 126 -0.88 9.98 -3.43
C GLY A 126 -1.79 10.20 -4.63
N LEU A 127 -2.82 9.35 -4.75
CA LEU A 127 -3.91 9.58 -5.69
C LEU A 127 -5.11 10.18 -4.97
N SER A 128 -5.84 11.05 -5.66
CA SER A 128 -7.03 11.74 -5.16
C SER A 128 -7.94 12.16 -6.31
N ASN A 129 -9.07 12.78 -6.00
CA ASN A 129 -9.90 13.54 -6.94
C ASN A 129 -9.41 14.98 -7.15
N TYR A 130 -8.33 15.38 -6.50
CA TYR A 130 -7.70 16.69 -6.53
C TYR A 130 -6.19 16.55 -6.78
N SER A 131 -5.60 17.49 -7.54
CA SER A 131 -4.15 17.60 -7.75
C SER A 131 -3.62 18.81 -6.98
N GLY A 132 -2.65 18.57 -6.08
CA GLY A 132 -2.07 19.60 -5.22
C GLY A 132 -1.41 19.01 -3.99
N GLN A 133 -1.21 19.84 -2.99
CA GLN A 133 -0.67 19.41 -1.69
C GLN A 133 -1.79 19.29 -0.66
N LEU A 134 -1.76 18.18 0.10
CA LEU A 134 -2.64 17.95 1.22
C LEU A 134 -1.81 17.73 2.49
N LYS A 135 -2.36 18.16 3.63
CA LYS A 135 -1.77 17.90 4.94
C LYS A 135 -2.03 16.45 5.34
N MET A 136 -0.99 15.76 5.74
CA MET A 136 -1.10 14.43 6.33
C MET A 136 -0.57 14.45 7.76
N ARG A 137 -1.11 13.56 8.58
CA ARG A 137 -0.71 13.32 9.96
C ARG A 137 -0.29 11.88 10.14
N SER A 138 0.84 11.65 10.79
CA SER A 138 1.26 10.34 11.28
C SER A 138 1.51 10.38 12.77
N LEU A 139 1.28 9.27 13.45
CA LEU A 139 1.68 9.11 14.84
C LEU A 139 3.21 9.15 14.95
N GLU A 140 3.70 9.88 15.93
CA GLU A 140 5.12 9.91 16.29
C GLU A 140 5.31 9.20 17.61
N LYS A 141 6.16 8.19 17.63
CA LYS A 141 6.51 7.44 18.84
C LYS A 141 8.01 7.30 18.93
N PHE A 142 8.58 7.68 20.07
CA PHE A 142 10.03 7.65 20.31
C PHE A 142 10.86 8.43 19.25
N GLY A 143 10.33 9.54 18.73
CA GLY A 143 10.98 10.34 17.69
C GLY A 143 10.90 9.76 16.26
N TYR A 144 10.12 8.69 16.04
CA TYR A 144 9.94 8.05 14.74
C TYR A 144 8.49 8.13 14.28
N LEU A 145 8.31 8.37 12.98
CA LEU A 145 6.99 8.32 12.36
C LEU A 145 6.54 6.88 12.14
N GLN A 146 5.34 6.57 12.60
CA GLN A 146 4.65 5.35 12.23
C GLN A 146 4.00 5.56 10.85
N THR A 147 4.54 4.91 9.83
CA THR A 147 4.09 5.12 8.45
C THR A 147 2.75 4.46 8.13
N GLY A 148 2.41 3.36 8.81
CA GLY A 148 1.06 2.83 8.81
C GLY A 148 0.10 3.74 9.58
N GLY A 149 -1.09 3.98 9.04
CA GLY A 149 -2.07 4.88 9.64
C GLY A 149 -1.75 6.37 9.42
N SER A 150 -0.98 6.71 8.39
CA SER A 150 -0.83 8.11 7.95
C SER A 150 -2.10 8.57 7.25
N THR A 151 -2.83 9.51 7.84
CA THR A 151 -4.13 9.98 7.33
C THR A 151 -4.07 11.44 6.87
N ILE A 152 -4.91 11.79 5.89
CA ILE A 152 -5.13 13.18 5.48
C ILE A 152 -5.98 13.87 6.57
N ILE A 153 -5.65 15.13 6.85
CA ILE A 153 -6.35 15.94 7.85
C ILE A 153 -6.82 17.27 7.24
N ASN A 154 -7.94 17.76 7.76
CA ASN A 154 -8.43 19.11 7.49
C ASN A 154 -7.77 20.13 8.42
N ASP A 155 -7.79 21.42 8.02
CA ASP A 155 -7.17 22.50 8.78
C ASP A 155 -7.78 22.67 10.19
N ASP A 156 -9.05 22.35 10.36
CA ASP A 156 -9.80 22.49 11.63
C ASP A 156 -9.60 21.31 12.59
N GLU A 157 -8.86 20.26 12.19
CA GLU A 157 -8.65 19.11 13.06
C GLU A 157 -7.70 19.44 14.21
N LYS A 158 -8.19 19.19 15.45
CA LYS A 158 -7.41 19.42 16.68
C LYS A 158 -6.09 18.64 16.64
N LYS A 159 -5.00 19.32 17.03
CA LYS A 159 -3.69 18.71 17.17
C LYS A 159 -3.73 17.57 18.18
N ILE A 160 -3.55 16.35 17.73
CA ILE A 160 -3.44 15.17 18.60
C ILE A 160 -2.00 15.13 19.13
N ARG A 161 -1.84 14.88 20.44
CA ARG A 161 -0.51 14.73 21.05
C ARG A 161 0.27 13.59 20.37
N LYS A 162 1.59 13.79 20.21
CA LYS A 162 2.51 12.81 19.59
C LYS A 162 2.18 12.49 18.13
N THR A 163 1.81 13.50 17.34
CA THR A 163 1.68 13.38 15.91
C THR A 163 2.55 14.41 15.20
N LYS A 164 3.08 14.03 14.04
CA LYS A 164 3.76 14.92 13.10
C LYS A 164 2.85 15.19 11.92
N ILE A 165 2.73 16.47 11.58
CA ILE A 165 1.99 16.94 10.41
C ILE A 165 3.01 17.30 9.33
N PHE A 166 2.74 16.91 8.09
CA PHE A 166 3.60 17.18 6.94
C PHE A 166 2.76 17.29 5.67
N MET A 167 3.31 17.97 4.66
CA MET A 167 2.66 18.14 3.37
C MET A 167 3.05 17.00 2.42
N CYS A 168 2.07 16.49 1.68
CA CYS A 168 2.28 15.49 0.64
C CYS A 168 1.65 15.93 -0.68
N ASN A 169 2.28 15.54 -1.78
CA ASN A 169 1.73 15.76 -3.11
C ASN A 169 0.68 14.71 -3.44
N PHE A 170 -0.40 15.16 -4.08
CA PHE A 170 -1.47 14.31 -4.60
C PHE A 170 -1.76 14.64 -6.05
N LYS A 171 -2.21 13.65 -6.81
CA LYS A 171 -2.58 13.81 -8.22
C LYS A 171 -3.88 13.08 -8.53
N ILE A 172 -4.64 13.62 -9.48
CA ILE A 172 -5.84 12.95 -9.99
C ILE A 172 -5.41 11.73 -10.82
N GLY A 173 -5.99 10.58 -10.54
CA GLY A 173 -5.61 9.32 -11.20
C GLY A 173 -5.67 9.38 -12.72
N LYS A 174 -6.69 10.06 -13.31
CA LYS A 174 -6.81 10.23 -14.76
C LYS A 174 -5.67 11.04 -15.41
N GLU A 175 -4.90 11.82 -14.65
CA GLU A 175 -3.77 12.60 -15.16
C GLU A 175 -2.51 11.74 -15.34
N VAL A 176 -2.34 10.74 -14.47
CA VAL A 176 -1.11 9.93 -14.40
C VAL A 176 -1.25 8.51 -14.94
N LEU A 177 -2.49 8.00 -15.05
CA LEU A 177 -2.79 6.63 -15.50
C LEU A 177 -3.66 6.68 -16.77
N LYS A 178 -3.10 6.25 -17.90
CA LYS A 178 -3.74 6.32 -19.24
C LYS A 178 -4.14 4.94 -19.78
N PHE A 179 -4.48 3.99 -18.91
CA PHE A 179 -4.88 2.65 -19.31
C PHE A 179 -6.30 2.62 -19.91
N LYS A 180 -6.46 1.83 -20.97
CA LYS A 180 -7.74 1.59 -21.64
C LYS A 180 -7.77 0.18 -22.20
N ASN A 181 -8.90 -0.52 -22.01
CA ASN A 181 -9.17 -1.87 -22.53
C ASN A 181 -8.17 -2.95 -22.08
N ILE A 182 -7.61 -2.82 -20.87
CA ILE A 182 -6.72 -3.81 -20.27
C ILE A 182 -7.29 -4.39 -18.98
N LYS A 183 -6.66 -5.44 -18.49
CA LYS A 183 -6.97 -6.05 -17.19
C LYS A 183 -6.10 -5.45 -16.09
N LEU A 184 -6.73 -4.96 -15.02
CA LEU A 184 -6.06 -4.33 -13.89
C LEU A 184 -6.41 -5.04 -12.58
N GLY A 185 -5.41 -5.24 -11.73
CA GLY A 185 -5.59 -5.43 -10.30
C GLY A 185 -5.32 -4.11 -9.59
N ILE A 186 -6.14 -3.73 -8.64
CA ILE A 186 -5.97 -2.49 -7.88
C ILE A 186 -6.15 -2.78 -6.40
N LYS A 187 -5.19 -2.35 -5.55
CA LYS A 187 -5.35 -2.23 -4.10
C LYS A 187 -5.45 -0.76 -3.74
N ILE A 188 -6.43 -0.41 -2.92
CA ILE A 188 -6.57 0.92 -2.31
C ILE A 188 -6.61 0.73 -0.80
N ASP A 189 -5.65 1.34 -0.11
CA ASP A 189 -5.51 1.33 1.33
C ASP A 189 -4.84 2.67 1.73
N VAL A 190 -5.66 3.67 1.99
CA VAL A 190 -5.25 5.09 2.10
C VAL A 190 -5.83 5.78 3.32
N GLU A 191 -6.14 4.98 4.37
CA GLU A 191 -6.46 5.45 5.72
C GLU A 191 -7.56 6.53 5.76
N GLY A 192 -8.68 6.25 5.08
CA GLY A 192 -9.88 7.10 5.08
C GLY A 192 -10.09 7.95 3.83
N HIS A 193 -9.15 7.97 2.87
CA HIS A 193 -9.23 8.76 1.63
C HIS A 193 -9.73 7.96 0.41
N GLU A 194 -10.23 6.75 0.60
CA GLU A 194 -10.58 5.78 -0.45
C GLU A 194 -11.61 6.33 -1.44
N HIS A 195 -12.60 7.07 -0.94
CA HIS A 195 -13.65 7.64 -1.79
C HIS A 195 -13.09 8.65 -2.80
N SER A 196 -12.22 9.56 -2.36
CA SER A 196 -11.56 10.54 -3.24
C SER A 196 -10.64 9.86 -4.27
N VAL A 197 -9.96 8.78 -3.87
CA VAL A 197 -9.15 7.98 -4.80
C VAL A 197 -10.01 7.38 -5.90
N ILE A 198 -11.13 6.71 -5.58
CA ILE A 198 -11.99 6.09 -6.60
C ILE A 198 -12.69 7.13 -7.49
N GLU A 199 -13.03 8.31 -6.97
CA GLU A 199 -13.51 9.44 -7.79
C GLU A 199 -12.46 9.87 -8.81
N GLY A 200 -11.21 10.08 -8.36
CA GLY A 200 -10.09 10.44 -9.23
C GLY A 200 -9.73 9.37 -10.27
N LEU A 201 -10.07 8.10 -9.98
CA LEU A 201 -9.87 6.96 -10.88
C LEU A 201 -11.10 6.61 -11.73
N LYS A 202 -12.23 7.32 -11.62
CA LYS A 202 -13.52 6.96 -12.25
C LYS A 202 -13.39 6.58 -13.72
N GLU A 203 -12.67 7.37 -14.51
CA GLU A 203 -12.49 7.11 -15.94
C GLU A 203 -11.65 5.85 -16.21
N LEU A 204 -10.59 5.62 -15.44
CA LEU A 204 -9.79 4.41 -15.53
C LEU A 204 -10.61 3.17 -15.16
N LEU A 205 -11.38 3.27 -14.07
CA LEU A 205 -12.24 2.19 -13.60
C LEU A 205 -13.30 1.80 -14.63
N LYS A 206 -13.88 2.77 -15.36
CA LYS A 206 -14.90 2.51 -16.41
C LYS A 206 -14.32 1.96 -17.71
N LYS A 207 -13.06 2.30 -18.05
CA LYS A 207 -12.44 1.95 -19.35
C LYS A 207 -11.67 0.64 -19.35
N ASN A 208 -11.56 -0.04 -18.19
CA ASN A 208 -10.77 -1.25 -18.05
C ASN A 208 -11.55 -2.35 -17.34
N LYS A 209 -11.10 -3.61 -17.49
CA LYS A 209 -11.58 -4.73 -16.66
C LYS A 209 -10.78 -4.77 -15.37
N VAL A 210 -11.43 -4.65 -14.23
CA VAL A 210 -10.74 -4.40 -12.96
C VAL A 210 -11.19 -5.39 -11.89
N ILE A 211 -10.20 -5.91 -11.15
CA ILE A 211 -10.38 -6.46 -9.81
C ILE A 211 -9.86 -5.39 -8.82
N LEU A 212 -10.71 -4.94 -7.92
CA LEU A 212 -10.40 -3.93 -6.94
C LEU A 212 -10.47 -4.54 -5.54
N GLN A 213 -9.36 -4.49 -4.78
CA GLN A 213 -9.34 -4.62 -3.33
C GLN A 213 -9.32 -3.22 -2.73
N ILE A 214 -10.22 -2.94 -1.80
CA ILE A 214 -10.26 -1.65 -1.13
C ILE A 214 -10.51 -1.86 0.36
N GLU A 215 -9.65 -1.26 1.19
CA GLU A 215 -9.85 -1.20 2.62
C GLU A 215 -10.79 -0.04 2.97
N ILE A 216 -11.90 -0.30 3.65
CA ILE A 216 -12.92 0.71 3.91
C ILE A 216 -13.37 0.63 5.37
N THR A 217 -13.45 1.78 6.03
CA THR A 217 -14.07 1.91 7.35
C THR A 217 -15.60 1.77 7.26
N LYS A 218 -16.24 1.35 8.35
CA LYS A 218 -17.72 1.26 8.41
C LYS A 218 -18.40 2.57 8.03
N THR A 219 -17.84 3.70 8.43
CA THR A 219 -18.40 5.04 8.16
C THR A 219 -18.38 5.39 6.68
N ASN A 220 -17.31 5.03 5.97
CA ASN A 220 -17.12 5.34 4.55
C ASN A 220 -17.74 4.31 3.61
N PHE A 221 -18.18 3.16 4.14
CA PHE A 221 -18.64 2.03 3.33
C PHE A 221 -19.82 2.40 2.42
N LYS A 222 -20.90 2.99 2.98
CA LYS A 222 -22.12 3.29 2.21
C LYS A 222 -21.83 4.19 1.01
N LYS A 223 -21.08 5.28 1.21
CA LYS A 223 -20.73 6.23 0.16
C LYS A 223 -19.89 5.57 -0.93
N THR A 224 -18.83 4.86 -0.55
CA THR A 224 -17.88 4.20 -1.45
C THR A 224 -18.54 3.08 -2.24
N ASN A 225 -19.34 2.24 -1.56
CA ASN A 225 -20.06 1.13 -2.20
C ASN A 225 -21.11 1.63 -3.21
N ASN A 226 -21.88 2.66 -2.87
CA ASN A 226 -22.86 3.24 -3.80
C ASN A 226 -22.18 3.83 -5.04
N PHE A 227 -21.07 4.53 -4.87
CA PHE A 227 -20.31 5.06 -6.01
C PHE A 227 -19.82 3.93 -6.93
N LEU A 228 -19.23 2.87 -6.38
CA LEU A 228 -18.74 1.72 -7.15
C LEU A 228 -19.88 1.00 -7.87
N ASN A 229 -21.02 0.79 -7.21
CA ASN A 229 -22.21 0.18 -7.84
C ASN A 229 -22.71 1.03 -9.02
N ASN A 230 -22.76 2.36 -8.88
CA ASN A 230 -23.21 3.29 -9.92
C ASN A 230 -22.33 3.29 -11.17
N ILE A 231 -21.06 2.87 -11.05
CA ILE A 231 -20.14 2.72 -12.18
C ILE A 231 -19.97 1.26 -12.62
N GLY A 232 -20.89 0.36 -12.20
CA GLY A 232 -20.98 -1.02 -12.68
C GLY A 232 -20.15 -2.05 -11.92
N TYR A 233 -19.61 -1.70 -10.75
CA TYR A 233 -18.86 -2.64 -9.91
C TYR A 233 -19.78 -3.41 -8.98
N LYS A 234 -19.49 -4.70 -8.78
CA LYS A 234 -20.17 -5.53 -7.78
C LYS A 234 -19.18 -6.09 -6.78
N SER A 235 -19.51 -5.96 -5.50
CA SER A 235 -18.75 -6.62 -4.42
C SER A 235 -19.00 -8.12 -4.47
N PHE A 236 -17.95 -8.93 -4.41
CA PHE A 236 -18.05 -10.40 -4.42
C PHE A 236 -17.37 -11.07 -3.22
N LYS A 237 -16.57 -10.31 -2.45
CA LYS A 237 -15.90 -10.82 -1.25
C LYS A 237 -15.65 -9.72 -0.24
N LYS A 238 -15.70 -10.09 1.03
CA LYS A 238 -15.33 -9.24 2.18
C LYS A 238 -14.39 -10.01 3.09
N VAL A 239 -13.38 -9.33 3.59
CA VAL A 239 -12.50 -9.79 4.67
C VAL A 239 -12.57 -8.78 5.79
N ILE A 240 -12.98 -9.21 6.97
CA ILE A 240 -13.06 -8.36 8.16
C ILE A 240 -11.66 -8.13 8.69
N GLY A 241 -11.28 -6.87 8.88
CA GLY A 241 -10.01 -6.48 9.48
C GLY A 241 -9.93 -6.80 10.97
N ARG A 242 -8.78 -6.62 11.57
CA ARG A 242 -8.48 -7.01 12.97
C ARG A 242 -9.38 -6.32 14.00
N ASN A 243 -9.84 -5.12 13.72
CA ASN A 243 -10.62 -4.30 14.65
C ASN A 243 -12.12 -4.22 14.35
N HIS A 244 -12.66 -5.01 13.43
CA HIS A 244 -14.07 -5.01 13.00
C HIS A 244 -14.62 -3.67 12.45
N TRP A 245 -13.89 -2.56 12.59
CA TRP A 245 -14.26 -1.24 12.04
C TRP A 245 -13.81 -1.04 10.60
N ILE A 246 -12.79 -1.78 10.21
CA ILE A 246 -12.18 -1.73 8.89
C ILE A 246 -12.39 -3.09 8.23
N SER A 247 -12.64 -3.09 6.94
CA SER A 247 -12.76 -4.33 6.16
C SER A 247 -12.20 -4.15 4.76
N ASN A 248 -11.57 -5.20 4.24
CA ASN A 248 -11.17 -5.30 2.85
C ASN A 248 -12.35 -5.83 2.03
N PHE A 249 -12.80 -5.04 1.07
CA PHE A 249 -13.83 -5.42 0.10
C PHE A 249 -13.21 -5.65 -1.26
N TYR A 250 -13.73 -6.67 -1.97
CA TYR A 250 -13.28 -7.03 -3.31
C TYR A 250 -14.41 -6.81 -4.30
N TYR A 251 -14.15 -6.00 -5.32
CA TYR A 251 -15.09 -5.65 -6.37
C TYR A 251 -14.59 -6.06 -7.74
N LYS A 252 -15.50 -6.29 -8.69
CA LYS A 252 -15.20 -6.45 -10.11
C LYS A 252 -16.28 -5.79 -10.97
N ASN A 253 -15.93 -5.41 -12.21
CA ASN A 253 -16.82 -4.79 -13.18
C ASN A 253 -17.05 -5.65 -14.44
N TYR A 254 -16.78 -6.93 -14.36
CA TYR A 254 -16.97 -7.90 -15.43
C TYR A 254 -17.68 -9.15 -14.88
N LYS A 255 -18.27 -9.93 -15.78
CA LYS A 255 -18.94 -11.23 -15.48
C LYS A 255 -17.91 -12.32 -15.19
#